data_d1518240003ae7feacdac01cbdced8b7
#
_entry.id   d1518240003ae7feacdac01cbdced8b7
#
_cell.length_a   1.000
_cell.length_b   1.000
_cell.length_c   1.000
_cell.angle_alpha   90.00
_cell.angle_beta   90.00
_cell.angle_gamma   90.00
#
_symmetry.space_group_name_H-M   'P 1'
#
loop_
_entity.id
_entity.type
_entity.pdbx_description
1 polymer ?
#
loop_
_entity_poly.entity_id
_entity_poly.type
_entity_poly.pdbx_seq_one_letter_code
_entity_poly.pdbx_strand_id
1 'polypeptide(L)'
;MLHDQYVMERYKEGLTGKGTQTASPKFDFKTPVFKTSKVVDLTPVSELNKEHPARDYLERRKIEDLDSFYYCPKFKDWTNRQKKTFDTLRQDSARIIIPLRDKDGTMFGFQGRSLAPKAKIRYITIMLDDSMPKVYGLDRIDPSKEVYVTEGPFDSHFIANAIAMCGSDVNLSTFDYKFVYTYDNEPRSREIVAKIKAAIVLGHKVVIFPKSIKEKDLNDMALAGHDVQSLVESNTYSGLEAQLKLNEWKRV
;
A
#
# COMPACT_ATOMS: atom_id res chain seq x y z
N MET A 1 47.74 -29.57 -35.66
CA MET A 1 46.95 -30.59 -36.43
C MET A 1 45.57 -30.84 -35.83
N LEU A 2 45.40 -31.28 -34.59
CA LEU A 2 44.07 -31.58 -34.01
C LEU A 2 43.17 -30.32 -33.84
N HIS A 3 43.76 -29.19 -33.48
CA HIS A 3 43.01 -27.95 -33.31
C HIS A 3 42.46 -27.38 -34.61
N ASP A 4 43.29 -27.46 -35.67
CA ASP A 4 42.89 -26.93 -36.98
C ASP A 4 41.84 -27.79 -37.66
N GLN A 5 41.83 -29.11 -37.42
CA GLN A 5 40.76 -30.01 -37.85
C GLN A 5 39.44 -29.69 -37.15
N TYR A 6 39.46 -29.45 -35.83
CA TYR A 6 38.29 -29.08 -35.06
C TYR A 6 37.66 -27.75 -35.52
N VAL A 7 38.50 -26.74 -35.76
CA VAL A 7 38.03 -25.44 -36.26
C VAL A 7 37.42 -25.56 -37.65
N MET A 8 38.01 -26.36 -38.54
CA MET A 8 37.46 -26.60 -39.88
C MET A 8 36.15 -27.41 -39.88
N GLU A 9 35.99 -28.38 -38.98
CA GLU A 9 34.72 -29.10 -38.81
C GLU A 9 33.63 -28.17 -38.33
N ARG A 10 33.88 -27.35 -37.34
CA ARG A 10 32.92 -26.35 -36.82
C ARG A 10 32.51 -25.33 -37.88
N TYR A 11 33.48 -24.92 -38.72
CA TYR A 11 33.20 -24.00 -39.83
C TYR A 11 32.31 -24.64 -40.89
N LYS A 12 32.53 -25.92 -41.22
CA LYS A 12 31.67 -26.67 -42.15
C LYS A 12 30.25 -26.91 -41.60
N GLU A 13 30.13 -27.19 -40.31
CA GLU A 13 28.83 -27.32 -39.65
C GLU A 13 28.00 -26.01 -39.69
N GLY A 14 28.66 -24.87 -39.52
CA GLY A 14 28.04 -23.55 -39.67
C GLY A 14 27.54 -23.25 -41.07
N LEU A 15 28.25 -23.71 -42.12
CA LEU A 15 27.89 -23.52 -43.52
C LEU A 15 26.75 -24.46 -43.97
N THR A 16 26.57 -25.61 -43.33
CA THR A 16 25.51 -26.58 -43.70
C THR A 16 24.16 -26.32 -43.05
N GLY A 17 24.01 -25.26 -42.21
CA GLY A 17 22.77 -24.89 -41.54
C GLY A 17 22.25 -25.92 -40.52
N LYS A 18 23.06 -26.94 -40.21
CA LYS A 18 22.75 -27.97 -39.19
C LYS A 18 23.38 -27.67 -37.81
N GLY A 19 23.76 -26.42 -37.56
CA GLY A 19 24.16 -25.99 -36.25
C GLY A 19 22.95 -25.94 -35.34
N THR A 20 22.93 -26.73 -34.28
CA THR A 20 21.98 -26.59 -33.17
C THR A 20 22.06 -25.16 -32.70
N GLN A 21 20.95 -24.39 -32.84
CA GLN A 21 20.83 -23.08 -32.20
C GLN A 21 20.91 -23.32 -30.69
N THR A 22 22.09 -23.14 -30.14
CA THR A 22 22.23 -23.00 -28.69
C THR A 22 21.48 -21.73 -28.32
N ALA A 23 20.31 -21.87 -27.70
CA ALA A 23 19.59 -20.75 -27.15
C ALA A 23 20.53 -19.93 -26.28
N SER A 24 20.75 -18.68 -26.66
CA SER A 24 21.54 -17.77 -25.82
C SER A 24 20.90 -17.75 -24.45
N PRO A 25 21.64 -18.06 -23.37
CA PRO A 25 21.06 -18.01 -22.03
C PRO A 25 20.54 -16.58 -21.81
N LYS A 26 19.23 -16.45 -21.62
CA LYS A 26 18.63 -15.20 -21.17
C LYS A 26 19.06 -15.04 -19.71
N PHE A 27 20.10 -14.26 -19.48
CA PHE A 27 20.45 -13.80 -18.14
C PHE A 27 19.43 -12.74 -17.74
N ASP A 28 18.53 -13.12 -16.90
CA ASP A 28 17.61 -12.19 -16.22
C ASP A 28 18.42 -11.54 -15.09
N PHE A 29 19.08 -10.43 -15.42
CA PHE A 29 19.78 -9.62 -14.43
C PHE A 29 18.70 -8.93 -13.59
N LYS A 30 18.28 -9.57 -12.50
CA LYS A 30 17.56 -8.87 -11.45
C LYS A 30 18.44 -7.74 -10.96
N THR A 31 18.05 -6.51 -11.24
CA THR A 31 18.72 -5.33 -10.69
C THR A 31 18.85 -5.52 -9.18
N PRO A 32 20.05 -5.43 -8.59
CA PRO A 32 20.19 -5.60 -7.15
C PRO A 32 19.35 -4.53 -6.43
N VAL A 33 18.33 -4.95 -5.74
CA VAL A 33 17.59 -4.06 -4.84
C VAL A 33 18.46 -3.92 -3.60
N PHE A 34 19.13 -2.79 -3.46
CA PHE A 34 19.86 -2.47 -2.24
C PHE A 34 18.83 -2.27 -1.12
N LYS A 35 18.81 -3.20 -0.16
CA LYS A 35 17.96 -3.10 1.05
C LYS A 35 18.44 -1.91 1.89
N THR A 36 17.84 -0.74 1.68
CA THR A 36 18.04 0.41 2.55
C THR A 36 16.99 0.37 3.65
N SER A 37 17.38 -0.08 4.83
CA SER A 37 16.48 -0.37 5.96
C SER A 37 16.01 0.86 6.75
N LYS A 38 16.23 2.10 6.27
CA LYS A 38 15.81 3.31 7.00
C LYS A 38 15.30 4.36 6.03
N VAL A 39 14.21 5.03 6.42
CA VAL A 39 13.86 6.35 5.88
C VAL A 39 14.91 7.31 6.46
N VAL A 40 16.08 7.30 5.86
CA VAL A 40 17.21 8.10 6.31
C VAL A 40 16.98 9.53 5.87
N ASP A 41 17.37 10.50 6.64
CA ASP A 41 17.32 11.95 6.42
C ASP A 41 15.96 12.65 6.66
N LEU A 42 14.96 11.99 7.26
CA LEU A 42 13.72 12.64 7.64
C LEU A 42 13.47 12.53 9.15
N THR A 43 12.93 13.58 9.71
CA THR A 43 12.58 13.63 11.13
C THR A 43 11.28 12.87 11.36
N PRO A 44 11.23 11.90 12.30
CA PRO A 44 9.99 11.29 12.75
C PRO A 44 9.02 12.36 13.27
N VAL A 45 7.72 12.19 13.03
CA VAL A 45 6.73 13.17 13.48
C VAL A 45 6.67 13.26 15.00
N SER A 46 6.98 12.18 15.71
CA SER A 46 7.09 12.13 17.18
C SER A 46 8.15 13.10 17.77
N GLU A 47 9.23 13.36 17.01
CA GLU A 47 10.32 14.24 17.43
C GLU A 47 10.05 15.74 17.13
N LEU A 48 8.97 16.05 16.40
CA LEU A 48 8.60 17.43 16.09
C LEU A 48 7.94 18.12 17.29
N ASN A 49 8.05 19.44 17.34
CA ASN A 49 7.33 20.24 18.34
C ASN A 49 5.81 20.03 18.22
N LYS A 50 5.10 20.16 19.34
CA LYS A 50 3.63 19.96 19.39
C LYS A 50 2.87 20.90 18.46
N GLU A 51 3.33 22.13 18.27
CA GLU A 51 2.73 23.10 17.37
C GLU A 51 3.11 22.87 15.89
N HIS A 52 3.97 21.87 15.59
CA HIS A 52 4.38 21.64 14.21
C HIS A 52 3.19 21.09 13.38
N PRO A 53 2.89 21.65 12.19
CA PRO A 53 1.69 21.28 11.41
C PRO A 53 1.55 19.79 11.08
N ALA A 54 2.65 19.06 10.92
CA ALA A 54 2.60 17.62 10.65
C ALA A 54 2.19 16.83 11.90
N ARG A 55 2.68 17.22 13.08
CA ARG A 55 2.34 16.59 14.34
C ARG A 55 0.90 16.92 14.73
N ASP A 56 0.52 18.17 14.73
CA ASP A 56 -0.85 18.63 14.96
C ASP A 56 -1.86 17.92 14.02
N TYR A 57 -1.47 17.70 12.75
CA TYR A 57 -2.31 16.99 11.80
C TYR A 57 -2.63 15.55 12.24
N LEU A 58 -1.64 14.78 12.72
CA LEU A 58 -1.82 13.40 13.17
C LEU A 58 -2.51 13.34 14.55
N GLU A 59 -2.12 14.20 15.48
CA GLU A 59 -2.73 14.26 16.82
C GLU A 59 -4.22 14.62 16.76
N ARG A 60 -4.62 15.57 15.91
CA ARG A 60 -6.03 15.90 15.68
C ARG A 60 -6.82 14.75 15.07
N ARG A 61 -6.16 13.84 14.38
CA ARG A 61 -6.75 12.59 13.86
C ARG A 61 -6.74 11.45 14.87
N LYS A 62 -6.27 11.71 16.10
CA LYS A 62 -6.08 10.68 17.12
C LYS A 62 -5.16 9.53 16.69
N ILE A 63 -4.18 9.80 15.83
CA ILE A 63 -3.13 8.84 15.47
C ILE A 63 -2.09 8.87 16.59
N GLU A 64 -2.00 7.78 17.35
CA GLU A 64 -1.08 7.67 18.49
C GLU A 64 0.35 7.30 18.08
N ASP A 65 0.48 6.45 17.06
CA ASP A 65 1.77 6.01 16.53
C ASP A 65 2.37 7.07 15.60
N LEU A 66 3.01 8.08 16.19
CA LEU A 66 3.67 9.15 15.46
C LEU A 66 5.04 8.75 14.89
N ASP A 67 5.65 7.67 15.41
CA ASP A 67 6.96 7.18 14.98
C ASP A 67 6.94 6.53 13.60
N SER A 68 5.79 6.04 13.18
CA SER A 68 5.60 5.44 11.85
C SER A 68 5.57 6.45 10.72
N PHE A 69 5.56 7.76 11.02
CA PHE A 69 5.42 8.83 10.06
C PHE A 69 6.59 9.81 10.11
N TYR A 70 6.93 10.40 8.97
CA TYR A 70 8.07 11.32 8.87
C TYR A 70 7.64 12.63 8.23
N TYR A 71 8.30 13.72 8.63
CA TYR A 71 8.10 15.02 8.02
C TYR A 71 9.11 15.26 6.89
N CYS A 72 8.61 15.59 5.71
CA CYS A 72 9.42 15.94 4.55
C CYS A 72 9.10 17.39 4.11
N PRO A 73 10.00 18.36 4.33
CA PRO A 73 9.76 19.76 3.97
C PRO A 73 9.75 20.01 2.46
N LYS A 74 10.52 19.24 1.69
CA LYS A 74 10.64 19.33 0.22
C LYS A 74 10.47 17.95 -0.41
N PHE A 75 9.21 17.60 -0.68
CA PHE A 75 8.84 16.25 -1.10
C PHE A 75 9.45 15.84 -2.43
N LYS A 76 9.41 16.70 -3.45
CA LYS A 76 9.92 16.36 -4.78
C LYS A 76 11.45 16.18 -4.77
N ASP A 77 12.16 17.09 -4.09
CA ASP A 77 13.61 17.01 -3.95
C ASP A 77 14.03 15.73 -3.22
N TRP A 78 13.40 15.46 -2.09
CA TRP A 78 13.67 14.24 -1.32
C TRP A 78 13.34 12.99 -2.11
N THR A 79 12.18 12.94 -2.80
CA THR A 79 11.78 11.82 -3.65
C THR A 79 12.82 11.55 -4.75
N ASN A 80 13.30 12.60 -5.43
CA ASN A 80 14.28 12.45 -6.50
C ASN A 80 15.64 11.92 -6.01
N ARG A 81 15.96 12.07 -4.73
CA ARG A 81 17.13 11.41 -4.11
C ARG A 81 16.91 9.92 -3.87
N GLN A 82 15.65 9.49 -3.65
CA GLN A 82 15.32 8.08 -3.51
C GLN A 82 15.13 7.39 -4.88
N LYS A 83 14.31 7.99 -5.74
CA LYS A 83 14.01 7.53 -7.10
C LYS A 83 13.71 8.74 -7.97
N LYS A 84 14.45 8.94 -9.06
CA LYS A 84 14.19 10.03 -9.99
C LYS A 84 12.76 9.93 -10.53
N THR A 85 11.91 10.87 -10.15
CA THR A 85 10.47 10.85 -10.42
C THR A 85 9.96 12.19 -10.99
N PHE A 86 10.47 13.29 -10.47
CA PHE A 86 10.01 14.63 -10.87
C PHE A 86 11.03 15.34 -11.73
N ASP A 87 10.59 15.83 -12.90
CA ASP A 87 11.44 16.62 -13.81
C ASP A 87 11.67 18.05 -13.32
N THR A 88 10.73 18.57 -12.51
CA THR A 88 10.81 19.92 -11.97
C THR A 88 10.55 19.94 -10.47
N LEU A 89 11.36 20.73 -9.76
CA LEU A 89 11.20 21.01 -8.34
C LEU A 89 10.32 22.25 -8.06
N ARG A 90 9.74 22.85 -9.10
CA ARG A 90 8.82 23.98 -8.92
C ARG A 90 7.62 23.56 -8.08
N GLN A 91 7.17 24.46 -7.18
CA GLN A 91 6.05 24.22 -6.27
C GLN A 91 6.23 22.94 -5.42
N ASP A 92 7.47 22.69 -4.98
CA ASP A 92 7.74 21.63 -4.02
C ASP A 92 7.13 22.00 -2.66
N SER A 93 6.43 21.06 -2.04
CA SER A 93 5.66 21.30 -0.82
C SER A 93 5.95 20.24 0.24
N ALA A 94 5.75 20.64 1.49
CA ALA A 94 5.88 19.74 2.62
C ALA A 94 4.80 18.65 2.61
N ARG A 95 5.21 17.44 3.00
CA ARG A 95 4.33 16.27 3.13
C ARG A 95 4.70 15.45 4.36
N ILE A 96 3.72 14.72 4.88
CA ILE A 96 3.96 13.58 5.77
C ILE A 96 4.29 12.39 4.88
N ILE A 97 5.40 11.72 5.18
CA ILE A 97 5.81 10.48 4.52
C ILE A 97 5.28 9.30 5.32
N ILE A 98 4.63 8.40 4.62
CA ILE A 98 4.05 7.14 5.09
C ILE A 98 4.85 6.03 4.40
N PRO A 99 5.85 5.42 5.06
CA PRO A 99 6.68 4.40 4.42
C PRO A 99 5.88 3.12 4.19
N LEU A 100 6.04 2.52 3.02
CA LEU A 100 5.55 1.19 2.72
C LEU A 100 6.69 0.20 2.98
N ARG A 101 6.55 -0.63 4.02
CA ARG A 101 7.57 -1.58 4.46
C ARG A 101 7.09 -3.01 4.29
N ASP A 102 8.02 -3.89 3.92
CA ASP A 102 7.79 -5.33 3.93
C ASP A 102 7.82 -5.88 5.37
N LYS A 103 7.55 -7.17 5.52
CA LYS A 103 7.57 -7.87 6.81
C LYS A 103 8.91 -7.80 7.56
N ASP A 104 10.00 -7.51 6.85
CA ASP A 104 11.34 -7.39 7.42
C ASP A 104 11.67 -5.91 7.75
N GLY A 105 10.72 -4.99 7.57
CA GLY A 105 10.86 -3.55 7.80
C GLY A 105 11.60 -2.81 6.69
N THR A 106 11.92 -3.46 5.57
CA THR A 106 12.58 -2.81 4.43
C THR A 106 11.57 -1.95 3.67
N MET A 107 11.90 -0.68 3.45
CA MET A 107 11.04 0.24 2.71
C MET A 107 11.11 -0.06 1.21
N PHE A 108 9.99 -0.46 0.62
CA PHE A 108 9.84 -0.72 -0.81
C PHE A 108 9.07 0.38 -1.55
N GLY A 109 8.57 1.36 -0.84
CA GLY A 109 7.85 2.51 -1.37
C GLY A 109 7.45 3.46 -0.25
N PHE A 110 6.79 4.54 -0.63
CA PHE A 110 6.22 5.48 0.34
C PHE A 110 5.07 6.26 -0.27
N GLN A 111 4.21 6.76 0.60
CA GLN A 111 3.16 7.69 0.21
C GLN A 111 3.39 9.04 0.88
N GLY A 112 3.31 10.12 0.10
CA GLY A 112 3.45 11.49 0.59
C GLY A 112 2.08 12.16 0.75
N ARG A 113 1.62 12.39 2.00
CA ARG A 113 0.39 13.13 2.31
C ARG A 113 0.66 14.62 2.39
N SER A 114 -0.03 15.40 1.57
CA SER A 114 0.07 16.87 1.60
C SER A 114 -0.51 17.46 2.89
N LEU A 115 0.21 18.42 3.47
CA LEU A 115 -0.27 19.22 4.61
C LEU A 115 -1.13 20.41 4.17
N ALA A 116 -1.09 20.79 2.87
CA ALA A 116 -1.88 21.91 2.37
C ALA A 116 -3.39 21.53 2.32
N PRO A 117 -4.28 22.32 2.97
CA PRO A 117 -5.71 21.98 3.06
C PRO A 117 -6.41 21.87 1.70
N LYS A 118 -5.98 22.64 0.71
CA LYS A 118 -6.55 22.71 -0.65
C LYS A 118 -5.64 22.07 -1.71
N ALA A 119 -4.79 21.09 -1.31
CA ALA A 119 -3.93 20.39 -2.25
C ALA A 119 -4.77 19.65 -3.31
N LYS A 120 -4.49 19.92 -4.61
CA LYS A 120 -5.13 19.19 -5.72
C LYS A 120 -4.84 17.69 -5.64
N ILE A 121 -3.60 17.33 -5.28
CA ILE A 121 -3.16 15.95 -5.09
C ILE A 121 -2.83 15.76 -3.61
N ARG A 122 -3.74 15.13 -2.89
CA ARG A 122 -3.60 14.89 -1.45
C ARG A 122 -2.53 13.84 -1.16
N TYR A 123 -2.52 12.74 -1.91
CA TYR A 123 -1.60 11.63 -1.76
C TYR A 123 -0.81 11.40 -3.05
N ILE A 124 0.47 11.13 -2.92
CA ILE A 124 1.33 10.68 -4.02
C ILE A 124 2.05 9.44 -3.53
N THR A 125 1.87 8.32 -4.23
CA THR A 125 2.54 7.05 -3.92
C THR A 125 3.72 6.85 -4.87
N ILE A 126 4.88 6.56 -4.32
CA ILE A 126 6.13 6.28 -5.03
C ILE A 126 6.58 4.87 -4.65
N MET A 127 6.74 4.02 -5.64
CA MET A 127 7.28 2.67 -5.45
C MET A 127 8.78 2.69 -5.74
N LEU A 128 9.57 2.21 -4.79
CA LEU A 128 11.02 1.98 -4.97
C LEU A 128 11.25 0.62 -5.61
N ASP A 129 10.41 -0.35 -5.26
CA ASP A 129 10.33 -1.66 -5.90
C ASP A 129 8.94 -1.82 -6.54
N ASP A 130 8.90 -1.78 -7.87
CA ASP A 130 7.66 -1.86 -8.64
C ASP A 130 7.06 -3.29 -8.65
N SER A 131 7.77 -4.30 -8.15
CA SER A 131 7.26 -5.67 -7.99
C SER A 131 6.38 -5.84 -6.76
N MET A 132 6.45 -4.90 -5.80
CA MET A 132 5.68 -4.93 -4.58
C MET A 132 4.32 -4.24 -4.75
N PRO A 133 3.25 -4.72 -4.09
CA PRO A 133 1.96 -4.05 -4.11
C PRO A 133 1.98 -2.76 -3.29
N LYS A 134 1.15 -1.78 -3.67
CA LYS A 134 1.00 -0.50 -2.94
C LYS A 134 0.23 -0.69 -1.63
N VAL A 135 0.85 -1.37 -0.67
CA VAL A 135 0.24 -1.72 0.62
C VAL A 135 1.06 -1.14 1.76
N TYR A 136 0.37 -0.52 2.71
CA TYR A 136 0.92 -0.04 3.97
C TYR A 136 0.69 -1.03 5.09
N GLY A 137 1.66 -1.17 6.01
CA GLY A 137 1.49 -1.90 7.26
C GLY A 137 1.80 -3.39 7.21
N LEU A 138 2.48 -3.91 6.17
CA LEU A 138 2.91 -5.32 6.12
C LEU A 138 3.91 -5.71 7.21
N ASP A 139 4.63 -4.73 7.76
CA ASP A 139 5.59 -4.87 8.86
C ASP A 139 4.93 -4.91 10.24
N ARG A 140 3.61 -4.66 10.33
CA ARG A 140 2.87 -4.51 11.59
C ARG A 140 1.87 -5.63 11.86
N ILE A 141 1.71 -6.57 10.94
CA ILE A 141 0.68 -7.60 11.03
C ILE A 141 1.22 -8.98 11.43
N ASP A 142 0.34 -9.74 12.06
CA ASP A 142 0.48 -11.18 12.27
C ASP A 142 -0.33 -11.89 11.16
N PRO A 143 0.34 -12.47 10.15
CA PRO A 143 -0.35 -13.08 9.01
C PRO A 143 -1.06 -14.41 9.37
N SER A 144 -0.85 -14.95 10.58
CA SER A 144 -1.55 -16.15 11.06
C SER A 144 -2.99 -15.86 11.48
N LYS A 145 -3.31 -14.57 11.71
CA LYS A 145 -4.64 -14.08 12.10
C LYS A 145 -5.38 -13.46 10.91
N GLU A 146 -6.62 -13.08 11.13
CA GLU A 146 -7.36 -12.27 10.16
C GLU A 146 -6.71 -10.90 10.01
N VAL A 147 -6.48 -10.48 8.75
CA VAL A 147 -5.86 -9.20 8.41
C VAL A 147 -6.94 -8.27 7.88
N TYR A 148 -7.16 -7.17 8.58
CA TYR A 148 -8.08 -6.14 8.14
C TYR A 148 -7.47 -5.30 7.01
N VAL A 149 -8.28 -4.94 6.02
CA VAL A 149 -7.86 -4.16 4.86
C VAL A 149 -8.66 -2.86 4.83
N THR A 150 -7.99 -1.73 4.99
CA THR A 150 -8.60 -0.39 4.92
C THR A 150 -8.25 0.32 3.61
N GLU A 151 -8.99 1.38 3.24
CA GLU A 151 -8.68 2.17 2.05
C GLU A 151 -7.50 3.12 2.26
N GLY A 152 -7.33 3.65 3.47
CA GLY A 152 -6.30 4.62 3.80
C GLY A 152 -5.35 4.19 4.91
N PRO A 153 -4.04 4.56 4.84
CA PRO A 153 -3.08 4.23 5.88
C PRO A 153 -3.48 4.70 7.29
N PHE A 154 -4.08 5.89 7.41
CA PHE A 154 -4.48 6.41 8.71
C PHE A 154 -5.61 5.59 9.34
N ASP A 155 -6.54 5.08 8.54
CA ASP A 155 -7.64 4.25 9.02
C ASP A 155 -7.16 2.94 9.62
N SER A 156 -6.06 2.38 9.08
CA SER A 156 -5.48 1.14 9.60
C SER A 156 -4.88 1.25 11.00
N HIS A 157 -4.73 2.46 11.55
CA HIS A 157 -4.25 2.67 12.91
C HIS A 157 -5.34 2.52 13.98
N PHE A 158 -6.61 2.43 13.58
CA PHE A 158 -7.74 2.25 14.49
C PHE A 158 -8.20 0.80 14.64
N ILE A 159 -7.57 -0.12 13.92
CA ILE A 159 -7.86 -1.55 13.98
C ILE A 159 -6.56 -2.32 14.18
N ALA A 160 -6.56 -3.27 15.10
CA ALA A 160 -5.44 -4.19 15.26
C ALA A 160 -5.28 -5.08 14.01
N ASN A 161 -4.05 -5.46 13.70
CA ASN A 161 -3.71 -6.37 12.60
C ASN A 161 -4.23 -5.89 11.23
N ALA A 162 -4.04 -4.62 10.93
CA ALA A 162 -4.56 -3.99 9.71
C ALA A 162 -3.48 -3.51 8.75
N ILE A 163 -3.78 -3.65 7.47
CA ILE A 163 -3.06 -3.06 6.33
C ILE A 163 -3.94 -2.04 5.62
N ALA A 164 -3.34 -1.20 4.80
CA ALA A 164 -4.10 -0.28 3.96
C ALA A 164 -3.68 -0.34 2.50
N MET A 165 -4.67 -0.19 1.61
CA MET A 165 -4.44 -0.02 0.17
C MET A 165 -4.02 1.43 -0.12
N CYS A 166 -2.86 1.61 -0.75
CA CYS A 166 -2.35 2.93 -1.13
C CYS A 166 -2.59 3.26 -2.61
N GLY A 167 -3.62 2.69 -3.19
CA GLY A 167 -4.07 2.88 -4.57
C GLY A 167 -5.32 2.05 -4.86
N SER A 168 -6.04 2.41 -5.93
CA SER A 168 -7.26 1.70 -6.36
C SER A 168 -7.00 0.38 -7.06
N ASP A 169 -5.77 0.16 -7.51
CA ASP A 169 -5.30 -0.96 -8.34
C ASP A 169 -4.52 -2.03 -7.56
N VAL A 170 -4.69 -2.06 -6.24
CA VAL A 170 -3.95 -2.99 -5.37
C VAL A 170 -4.50 -4.40 -5.50
N ASN A 171 -3.65 -5.33 -5.93
CA ASN A 171 -3.96 -6.75 -5.95
C ASN A 171 -3.37 -7.44 -4.70
N LEU A 172 -4.24 -7.92 -3.81
CA LEU A 172 -3.85 -8.62 -2.59
C LEU A 172 -3.80 -10.15 -2.76
N SER A 173 -4.14 -10.70 -3.94
CA SER A 173 -4.15 -12.15 -4.18
C SER A 173 -2.77 -12.81 -4.11
N THR A 174 -1.70 -12.01 -4.10
CA THR A 174 -0.32 -12.49 -3.91
C THR A 174 -0.01 -12.89 -2.46
N PHE A 175 -0.87 -12.50 -1.52
CA PHE A 175 -0.73 -12.84 -0.10
C PHE A 175 -1.69 -13.97 0.27
N ASP A 176 -1.19 -14.99 0.93
CA ASP A 176 -2.00 -16.07 1.50
C ASP A 176 -2.49 -15.69 2.91
N TYR A 177 -3.30 -14.61 2.99
CA TYR A 177 -3.85 -14.09 4.23
C TYR A 177 -5.38 -14.20 4.24
N LYS A 178 -5.95 -14.30 5.44
CA LYS A 178 -7.41 -14.25 5.64
C LYS A 178 -7.82 -12.78 5.74
N PHE A 179 -8.26 -12.20 4.64
CA PHE A 179 -8.63 -10.79 4.60
C PHE A 179 -10.05 -10.52 5.10
N VAL A 180 -10.17 -9.41 5.84
CA VAL A 180 -11.44 -8.76 6.22
C VAL A 180 -11.43 -7.36 5.64
N TYR A 181 -12.23 -7.10 4.61
CA TYR A 181 -12.25 -5.80 3.95
C TYR A 181 -13.12 -4.79 4.69
N THR A 182 -12.53 -3.65 5.02
CA THR A 182 -13.17 -2.54 5.71
C THR A 182 -13.09 -1.30 4.81
N TYR A 183 -14.13 -1.11 4.01
CA TYR A 183 -14.26 0.05 3.13
C TYR A 183 -14.90 1.24 3.85
N ASP A 184 -14.79 2.44 3.24
CA ASP A 184 -15.48 3.63 3.71
C ASP A 184 -16.99 3.39 3.81
N ASN A 185 -17.64 3.97 4.83
CA ASN A 185 -19.08 3.85 5.08
C ASN A 185 -19.88 4.76 4.13
N GLU A 186 -19.80 4.50 2.83
CA GLU A 186 -20.44 5.29 1.77
C GLU A 186 -21.54 4.49 1.03
N PRO A 187 -22.71 4.25 1.62
CA PRO A 187 -23.77 3.41 1.02
C PRO A 187 -24.35 3.97 -0.29
N ARG A 188 -24.05 5.22 -0.64
CA ARG A 188 -24.45 5.87 -1.91
C ARG A 188 -23.36 5.81 -2.96
N SER A 189 -22.16 5.31 -2.65
CA SER A 189 -21.08 5.14 -3.60
C SER A 189 -21.22 3.82 -4.35
N ARG A 190 -21.53 3.88 -5.66
CA ARG A 190 -21.60 2.68 -6.50
C ARG A 190 -20.27 1.93 -6.53
N GLU A 191 -19.17 2.66 -6.44
CA GLU A 191 -17.82 2.07 -6.41
C GLU A 191 -17.63 1.22 -5.14
N ILE A 192 -17.91 1.77 -3.96
CA ILE A 192 -17.78 1.06 -2.68
C ILE A 192 -18.71 -0.16 -2.64
N VAL A 193 -19.97 0.01 -3.06
CA VAL A 193 -20.93 -1.11 -3.13
C VAL A 193 -20.41 -2.22 -4.04
N ALA A 194 -19.81 -1.87 -5.20
CA ALA A 194 -19.23 -2.85 -6.11
C ALA A 194 -18.02 -3.56 -5.50
N LYS A 195 -17.12 -2.84 -4.81
CA LYS A 195 -15.96 -3.41 -4.11
C LYS A 195 -16.40 -4.40 -3.03
N ILE A 196 -17.36 -4.03 -2.17
CA ILE A 196 -17.90 -4.91 -1.12
C ILE A 196 -18.50 -6.16 -1.75
N LYS A 197 -19.33 -6.01 -2.80
CA LYS A 197 -19.93 -7.14 -3.51
C LYS A 197 -18.86 -8.07 -4.10
N ALA A 198 -17.83 -7.53 -4.71
CA ALA A 198 -16.72 -8.32 -5.27
C ALA A 198 -15.99 -9.10 -4.19
N ALA A 199 -15.69 -8.49 -3.05
CA ALA A 199 -15.06 -9.16 -1.91
C ALA A 199 -15.92 -10.32 -1.38
N ILE A 200 -17.25 -10.13 -1.25
CA ILE A 200 -18.19 -11.19 -0.84
C ILE A 200 -18.18 -12.35 -1.85
N VAL A 201 -18.23 -12.06 -3.15
CA VAL A 201 -18.23 -13.07 -4.21
C VAL A 201 -16.94 -13.90 -4.20
N LEU A 202 -15.82 -13.29 -3.87
CA LEU A 202 -14.52 -13.95 -3.71
C LEU A 202 -14.39 -14.74 -2.39
N GLY A 203 -15.43 -14.73 -1.53
CA GLY A 203 -15.45 -15.48 -0.28
C GLY A 203 -14.77 -14.76 0.89
N HIS A 204 -14.40 -13.50 0.74
CA HIS A 204 -13.81 -12.72 1.82
C HIS A 204 -14.86 -12.24 2.82
N LYS A 205 -14.42 -11.98 4.05
CA LYS A 205 -15.18 -11.25 5.04
C LYS A 205 -15.19 -9.75 4.72
N VAL A 206 -16.27 -9.08 5.07
CA VAL A 206 -16.45 -7.63 4.87
C VAL A 206 -17.06 -7.00 6.10
N VAL A 207 -16.69 -5.77 6.38
CA VAL A 207 -17.34 -4.94 7.41
C VAL A 207 -18.45 -4.15 6.75
N ILE A 208 -19.65 -4.20 7.35
CA ILE A 208 -20.83 -3.44 6.90
C ILE A 208 -21.44 -2.75 8.12
N PHE A 209 -21.22 -1.45 8.22
CA PHE A 209 -21.65 -0.66 9.38
C PHE A 209 -23.18 -0.54 9.48
N PRO A 210 -23.72 -0.51 10.71
CA PRO A 210 -25.16 -0.32 10.91
C PRO A 210 -25.59 1.12 10.53
N LYS A 211 -26.88 1.30 10.23
CA LYS A 211 -27.44 2.60 9.81
C LYS A 211 -27.30 3.71 10.86
N SER A 212 -27.05 3.35 12.12
CA SER A 212 -26.79 4.30 13.21
C SER A 212 -25.47 5.04 13.05
N ILE A 213 -24.47 4.40 12.44
CA ILE A 213 -23.15 5.01 12.15
C ILE A 213 -23.30 5.91 10.93
N LYS A 214 -22.94 7.19 11.11
CA LYS A 214 -23.03 8.22 10.07
C LYS A 214 -21.67 8.66 9.54
N GLU A 215 -20.66 8.40 10.31
CA GLU A 215 -19.27 8.70 10.02
C GLU A 215 -18.82 7.96 8.76
N LYS A 216 -18.01 8.64 7.96
CA LYS A 216 -17.61 8.14 6.65
C LYS A 216 -16.53 7.07 6.74
N ASP A 217 -15.50 7.30 7.54
CA ASP A 217 -14.32 6.46 7.64
C ASP A 217 -14.00 6.14 9.12
N LEU A 218 -13.05 5.24 9.34
CA LEU A 218 -12.69 4.80 10.69
C LEU A 218 -12.11 5.94 11.53
N ASN A 219 -11.40 6.86 10.91
CA ASN A 219 -10.89 8.03 11.61
C ASN A 219 -12.02 8.93 12.11
N ASP A 220 -13.02 9.19 11.28
CA ASP A 220 -14.19 9.98 11.68
C ASP A 220 -14.96 9.27 12.79
N MET A 221 -15.09 7.93 12.75
CA MET A 221 -15.72 7.14 13.82
C MET A 221 -14.94 7.27 15.14
N ALA A 222 -13.60 7.19 15.11
CA ALA A 222 -12.77 7.39 16.29
C ALA A 222 -12.90 8.81 16.85
N LEU A 223 -12.98 9.83 15.99
CA LEU A 223 -13.21 11.22 16.40
C LEU A 223 -14.58 11.42 17.04
N ALA A 224 -15.61 10.72 16.56
CA ALA A 224 -16.93 10.72 17.15
C ALA A 224 -17.02 9.96 18.50
N GLY A 225 -15.95 9.26 18.90
CA GLY A 225 -15.85 8.57 20.19
C GLY A 225 -16.29 7.11 20.16
N HIS A 226 -16.45 6.51 18.97
CA HIS A 226 -16.71 5.07 18.87
C HIS A 226 -15.48 4.25 19.23
N ASP A 227 -15.69 3.10 19.86
CA ASP A 227 -14.69 2.03 19.92
C ASP A 227 -14.66 1.35 18.54
N VAL A 228 -13.72 1.78 17.71
CA VAL A 228 -13.63 1.37 16.31
C VAL A 228 -13.32 -0.12 16.18
N GLN A 229 -12.45 -0.67 17.05
CA GLN A 229 -12.12 -2.10 17.04
C GLN A 229 -13.37 -2.94 17.28
N SER A 230 -14.09 -2.68 18.38
CA SER A 230 -15.32 -3.41 18.71
C SER A 230 -16.41 -3.21 17.64
N LEU A 231 -16.50 -2.00 17.07
CA LEU A 231 -17.46 -1.71 16.01
C LEU A 231 -17.19 -2.53 14.75
N VAL A 232 -15.94 -2.64 14.33
CA VAL A 232 -15.52 -3.43 13.15
C VAL A 232 -15.75 -4.91 13.38
N GLU A 233 -15.32 -5.44 14.53
CA GLU A 233 -15.49 -6.86 14.87
C GLU A 233 -16.97 -7.27 14.90
N SER A 234 -17.84 -6.46 15.55
CA SER A 234 -19.26 -6.72 15.68
C SER A 234 -20.05 -6.61 14.36
N ASN A 235 -19.45 -5.99 13.33
CA ASN A 235 -20.10 -5.75 12.03
C ASN A 235 -19.33 -6.43 10.88
N THR A 236 -18.58 -7.47 11.18
CA THR A 236 -17.87 -8.31 10.20
C THR A 236 -18.74 -9.49 9.78
N TYR A 237 -19.01 -9.59 8.49
CA TYR A 237 -19.92 -10.60 7.91
C TYR A 237 -19.24 -11.35 6.76
N SER A 238 -19.79 -12.55 6.43
CA SER A 238 -19.33 -13.36 5.30
C SER A 238 -20.49 -14.05 4.58
N GLY A 239 -20.27 -14.55 3.38
CA GLY A 239 -21.20 -15.37 2.61
C GLY A 239 -22.60 -14.72 2.44
N LEU A 240 -23.66 -15.49 2.68
CA LEU A 240 -25.04 -15.05 2.50
C LEU A 240 -25.41 -13.91 3.46
N GLU A 241 -24.94 -13.96 4.70
CA GLU A 241 -25.22 -12.92 5.68
C GLU A 241 -24.65 -11.56 5.21
N ALA A 242 -23.42 -11.54 4.70
CA ALA A 242 -22.81 -10.32 4.12
C ALA A 242 -23.62 -9.79 2.94
N GLN A 243 -24.17 -10.68 2.08
CA GLN A 243 -25.03 -10.26 0.97
C GLN A 243 -26.32 -9.61 1.44
N LEU A 244 -26.96 -10.18 2.47
CA LEU A 244 -28.18 -9.63 3.07
C LEU A 244 -27.89 -8.26 3.69
N LYS A 245 -26.84 -8.15 4.50
CA LYS A 245 -26.40 -6.88 5.12
C LYS A 245 -26.05 -5.82 4.09
N LEU A 246 -25.37 -6.18 3.00
CA LEU A 246 -25.07 -5.26 1.91
C LEU A 246 -26.34 -4.73 1.24
N ASN A 247 -27.36 -5.60 1.02
CA ASN A 247 -28.64 -5.19 0.43
C ASN A 247 -29.41 -4.23 1.34
N GLU A 248 -29.33 -4.41 2.67
CA GLU A 248 -29.95 -3.51 3.64
C GLU A 248 -29.22 -2.18 3.77
N TRP A 249 -27.89 -2.19 3.58
CA TRP A 249 -27.01 -1.03 3.78
C TRP A 249 -26.95 -0.11 2.57
N LYS A 250 -26.80 -0.67 1.34
CA LYS A 250 -26.67 0.12 0.11
C LYS A 250 -27.88 1.00 -0.17
N ARG A 251 -27.62 2.14 -0.84
CA ARG A 251 -28.63 3.15 -1.22
C ARG A 251 -28.51 3.58 -2.69
N VAL A 252 -28.04 2.68 -3.53
CA VAL A 252 -27.81 2.80 -4.98
C VAL A 252 -28.33 1.57 -5.69
#